data_a3a68efb30e04f21eca0147aab49ff9e
#
_entry.id   a3a68efb30e04f21eca0147aab49ff9e
#
_cell.length_a   1.000
_cell.length_b   1.000
_cell.length_c   1.000
_cell.angle_alpha   90.00
_cell.angle_beta   90.00
_cell.angle_gamma   90.00
#
_symmetry.space_group_name_H-M   'P 1'
#
loop_
_entity.id
_entity.type
_entity.pdbx_description
1 polymer ?
#
loop_
_entity_poly.entity_id
_entity_poly.type
_entity_poly.pdbx_seq_one_letter_code
_entity_poly.pdbx_strand_id
1 'polypeptide(L)'
;AKKQGTEPTPGASNIIIDGGNTSIEEMIKTTERGVLVTRLWYIRLVDPQTVLFTGLTRDGTFLIEQGRIKSAVNNFRFNETPVKMLNNIEAMSPSERITGSERFGAGNTVLAPALKVRDFSFTSLSEAV
;
A
#
# COMPACT_ATOMS: atom_id res chain seq x y z
N ALA A 1 16.46 -12.68 21.43
CA ALA A 1 17.05 -11.68 22.35
C ALA A 1 17.92 -12.36 23.43
N LYS A 2 17.39 -13.30 24.20
CA LYS A 2 18.18 -14.00 25.25
C LYS A 2 19.42 -14.72 24.70
N LYS A 3 19.37 -15.29 23.48
CA LYS A 3 20.52 -15.93 22.83
C LYS A 3 21.61 -14.94 22.37
N GLN A 4 21.23 -13.67 22.16
CA GLN A 4 22.12 -12.62 21.66
C GLN A 4 22.55 -11.63 22.74
N GLY A 5 22.12 -11.84 23.99
CA GLY A 5 22.42 -10.93 25.11
C GLY A 5 21.76 -9.54 25.02
N THR A 6 20.72 -9.41 24.18
CA THR A 6 19.97 -8.15 24.04
C THR A 6 18.67 -8.20 24.83
N GLU A 7 18.23 -7.06 25.34
CA GLU A 7 16.94 -6.93 26.00
C GLU A 7 15.78 -7.25 25.04
N PRO A 8 14.77 -8.01 25.49
CA PRO A 8 13.57 -8.26 24.69
C PRO A 8 12.82 -6.95 24.39
N THR A 9 12.57 -6.68 23.11
CA THR A 9 11.74 -5.54 22.69
C THR A 9 10.45 -6.04 22.06
N PRO A 10 9.31 -5.36 22.28
CA PRO A 10 8.07 -5.72 21.62
C PRO A 10 8.21 -5.57 20.09
N GLY A 11 7.63 -6.51 19.34
CA GLY A 11 7.61 -6.48 17.89
C GLY A 11 6.33 -7.11 17.35
N ALA A 12 5.76 -6.51 16.31
CA ALA A 12 4.64 -7.11 15.61
C ALA A 12 5.15 -8.22 14.69
N SER A 13 4.69 -9.45 14.89
CA SER A 13 5.00 -10.60 14.02
C SER A 13 3.83 -10.99 13.11
N ASN A 14 2.61 -10.78 13.58
CA ASN A 14 1.39 -11.02 12.83
C ASN A 14 0.53 -9.75 12.86
N ILE A 15 0.15 -9.27 11.70
CA ILE A 15 -0.69 -8.08 11.58
C ILE A 15 -1.99 -8.50 10.91
N ILE A 16 -3.11 -8.13 11.54
CA ILE A 16 -4.44 -8.34 10.99
C ILE A 16 -5.10 -6.97 10.91
N ILE A 17 -5.51 -6.61 9.71
CA ILE A 17 -6.32 -5.42 9.44
C ILE A 17 -7.67 -5.93 8.96
N ASP A 18 -8.72 -5.63 9.70
CA ASP A 18 -10.08 -5.99 9.31
C ASP A 18 -10.47 -5.26 8.03
N GLY A 19 -10.99 -6.03 7.08
CA GLY A 19 -11.40 -5.52 5.78
C GLY A 19 -12.85 -5.05 5.74
N GLY A 20 -13.27 -4.66 4.55
CA GLY A 20 -14.64 -4.35 4.20
C GLY A 20 -15.30 -5.46 3.36
N ASN A 21 -16.31 -5.06 2.58
CA ASN A 21 -17.09 -5.97 1.75
C ASN A 21 -17.09 -5.59 0.26
N THR A 22 -16.29 -4.61 -0.15
CA THR A 22 -16.26 -4.12 -1.53
C THR A 22 -15.19 -4.84 -2.32
N SER A 23 -15.57 -5.56 -3.38
CA SER A 23 -14.56 -6.25 -4.21
C SER A 23 -13.65 -5.27 -4.96
N ILE A 24 -12.47 -5.73 -5.38
CA ILE A 24 -11.54 -4.92 -6.17
C ILE A 24 -12.20 -4.50 -7.49
N GLU A 25 -12.98 -5.38 -8.11
CA GLU A 25 -13.72 -5.10 -9.34
C GLU A 25 -14.74 -3.98 -9.12
N GLU A 26 -15.44 -3.98 -8.00
CA GLU A 26 -16.40 -2.91 -7.68
C GLU A 26 -15.69 -1.59 -7.37
N MET A 27 -14.54 -1.63 -6.70
CA MET A 27 -13.71 -0.43 -6.49
C MET A 27 -13.26 0.17 -7.83
N ILE A 28 -12.83 -0.67 -8.78
CA ILE A 28 -12.44 -0.22 -10.14
C ILE A 28 -13.66 0.38 -10.84
N LYS A 29 -14.78 -0.34 -10.85
CA LYS A 29 -16.01 0.05 -11.55
C LYS A 29 -16.57 1.39 -11.07
N THR A 30 -16.41 1.70 -9.79
CA THR A 30 -16.86 2.96 -9.17
C THR A 30 -15.81 4.09 -9.22
N THR A 31 -14.69 3.88 -9.93
CA THR A 31 -13.63 4.87 -10.09
C THR A 31 -13.71 5.52 -11.46
N GLU A 32 -14.02 6.81 -11.50
CA GLU A 32 -14.07 7.57 -12.75
C GLU A 32 -12.67 7.73 -13.36
N ARG A 33 -11.69 8.14 -12.53
CA ARG A 33 -10.28 8.23 -12.89
C ARG A 33 -9.41 7.91 -11.69
N GLY A 34 -8.42 7.02 -11.87
CA GLY A 34 -7.54 6.60 -10.80
C GLY A 34 -6.38 5.75 -11.27
N VAL A 35 -5.62 5.25 -10.32
CA VAL A 35 -4.48 4.36 -10.57
C VAL A 35 -4.66 3.11 -9.71
N LEU A 36 -4.66 1.94 -10.34
CA LEU A 36 -4.52 0.67 -9.65
C LEU A 36 -3.03 0.38 -9.43
N VAL A 37 -2.63 0.24 -8.19
CA VAL A 37 -1.27 -0.09 -7.79
C VAL A 37 -1.27 -1.49 -7.18
N THR A 38 -0.47 -2.39 -7.72
CA THR A 38 -0.36 -3.76 -7.22
C THR A 38 0.68 -3.89 -6.11
N ARG A 39 1.68 -3.01 -6.09
CA ARG A 39 2.73 -3.03 -5.09
C ARG A 39 3.30 -1.63 -4.83
N LEU A 40 3.53 -1.35 -3.55
CA LEU A 40 4.36 -0.23 -3.10
C LEU A 40 5.74 -0.78 -2.70
N TRP A 41 6.80 -0.10 -3.14
CA TRP A 41 8.18 -0.53 -2.97
C TRP A 41 9.08 0.60 -2.49
N TYR A 42 10.23 0.26 -1.95
CA TYR A 42 11.26 1.21 -1.51
C TYR A 42 10.73 2.28 -0.55
N ILE A 43 9.91 1.84 0.42
CA ILE A 43 9.23 2.73 1.37
C ILE A 43 10.24 3.20 2.42
N ARG A 44 10.43 4.51 2.55
CA ARG A 44 11.37 5.15 3.49
C ARG A 44 10.69 6.28 4.24
N LEU A 45 10.97 6.39 5.53
CA LEU A 45 10.55 7.51 6.36
C LEU A 45 11.39 8.74 5.98
N VAL A 46 10.73 9.81 5.60
CA VAL A 46 11.35 11.11 5.22
C VAL A 46 11.35 12.06 6.41
N ASP A 47 10.22 12.18 7.08
CA ASP A 47 10.05 13.07 8.22
C ASP A 47 9.31 12.34 9.36
N PRO A 48 10.01 12.07 10.49
CA PRO A 48 9.39 11.43 11.65
C PRO A 48 8.31 12.26 12.34
N GLN A 49 8.39 13.58 12.26
CA GLN A 49 7.44 14.47 12.96
C GLN A 49 6.06 14.42 12.30
N THR A 50 6.03 14.43 10.98
CA THR A 50 4.80 14.36 10.20
C THR A 50 4.44 12.94 9.77
N VAL A 51 5.29 11.96 10.10
CA VAL A 51 5.17 10.55 9.67
C VAL A 51 5.10 10.45 8.14
N LEU A 52 5.89 11.30 7.45
CA LEU A 52 5.92 11.33 5.99
C LEU A 52 6.80 10.22 5.43
N PHE A 53 6.25 9.43 4.53
CA PHE A 53 6.98 8.41 3.79
C PHE A 53 7.09 8.76 2.32
N THR A 54 8.21 8.39 1.71
CA THR A 54 8.38 8.30 0.25
C THR A 54 8.46 6.85 -0.18
N GLY A 55 8.11 6.57 -1.42
CA GLY A 55 8.25 5.25 -2.01
C GLY A 55 7.92 5.27 -3.50
N LEU A 56 7.87 4.08 -4.09
CA LEU A 56 7.60 3.87 -5.51
C LEU A 56 6.45 2.89 -5.68
N THR A 57 5.68 3.02 -6.76
CA THR A 57 4.85 1.93 -7.27
C THR A 57 5.73 0.94 -8.02
N ARG A 58 5.35 -0.34 -8.05
CA ARG A 58 6.10 -1.40 -8.73
C ARG A 58 5.21 -2.58 -9.12
N ASP A 59 5.73 -3.41 -10.03
CA ASP A 59 5.17 -4.71 -10.44
C ASP A 59 3.77 -4.65 -11.09
N GLY A 60 3.26 -3.47 -11.37
CA GLY A 60 1.98 -3.25 -12.05
C GLY A 60 1.32 -1.98 -11.54
N THR A 61 1.30 -0.99 -12.41
CA THR A 61 0.61 0.28 -12.20
C THR A 61 -0.27 0.53 -13.41
N PHE A 62 -1.58 0.66 -13.19
CA PHE A 62 -2.56 0.71 -14.27
C PHE A 62 -3.46 1.92 -14.14
N LEU A 63 -3.70 2.58 -15.26
CA LEU A 63 -4.68 3.66 -15.34
C LEU A 63 -6.10 3.08 -15.34
N ILE A 64 -6.93 3.62 -14.47
CA ILE A 64 -8.39 3.40 -14.47
C ILE A 64 -9.06 4.64 -15.04
N GLU A 65 -9.91 4.43 -16.02
CA GLU A 65 -10.81 5.47 -16.56
C GLU A 65 -12.21 4.91 -16.78
N GLN A 66 -13.22 5.65 -16.33
CA GLN A 66 -14.63 5.31 -16.49
C GLN A 66 -14.95 3.88 -16.01
N GLY A 67 -14.45 3.52 -14.85
CA GLY A 67 -14.71 2.22 -14.23
C GLY A 67 -13.99 1.03 -14.87
N ARG A 68 -12.94 1.25 -15.66
CA ARG A 68 -12.22 0.19 -16.37
C ARG A 68 -10.71 0.42 -16.35
N ILE A 69 -9.95 -0.67 -16.29
CA ILE A 69 -8.50 -0.62 -16.53
C ILE A 69 -8.28 -0.30 -18.00
N LYS A 70 -7.62 0.83 -18.26
CA LYS A 70 -7.35 1.37 -19.60
C LYS A 70 -6.04 0.85 -20.19
N SER A 71 -4.96 1.01 -19.43
CA SER A 71 -3.60 0.67 -19.86
C SER A 71 -2.66 0.54 -18.67
N ALA A 72 -1.53 -0.14 -18.86
CA ALA A 72 -0.41 0.01 -17.98
C ALA A 72 0.17 1.43 -18.11
N VAL A 73 0.74 1.94 -17.02
CA VAL A 73 1.42 3.23 -16.96
C VAL A 73 2.77 3.09 -16.25
N ASN A 74 3.63 4.07 -16.43
CA ASN A 74 4.92 4.11 -15.74
C ASN A 74 4.72 4.14 -14.23
N ASN A 75 5.72 3.67 -13.50
CA ASN A 75 5.73 3.75 -12.06
C ASN A 75 5.80 5.19 -11.58
N PHE A 76 5.23 5.43 -10.40
CA PHE A 76 5.22 6.73 -9.74
C PHE A 76 6.05 6.69 -8.46
N ARG A 77 6.65 7.84 -8.16
CA ARG A 77 7.07 8.16 -6.79
C ARG A 77 5.88 8.72 -6.04
N PHE A 78 5.77 8.37 -4.78
CA PHE A 78 4.80 8.99 -3.87
C PHE A 78 5.49 9.61 -2.65
N ASN A 79 4.86 10.64 -2.10
CA ASN A 79 5.14 11.16 -0.77
C ASN A 79 3.81 11.25 -0.02
N GLU A 80 3.61 10.36 0.94
CA GLU A 80 2.32 10.25 1.63
C GLU A 80 2.51 9.94 3.11
N THR A 81 1.58 10.39 3.92
CA THR A 81 1.51 10.00 5.32
C THR A 81 0.40 8.97 5.53
N PRO A 82 0.67 7.87 6.28
CA PRO A 82 -0.36 6.90 6.62
C PRO A 82 -1.60 7.52 7.26
N VAL A 83 -1.44 8.59 8.01
CA VAL A 83 -2.56 9.31 8.64
C VAL A 83 -3.53 9.84 7.60
N LYS A 84 -3.04 10.55 6.56
CA LYS A 84 -3.88 11.05 5.48
C LYS A 84 -4.45 9.89 4.65
N MET A 85 -3.61 8.92 4.29
CA MET A 85 -4.05 7.75 3.52
C MET A 85 -5.21 7.03 4.21
N LEU A 86 -5.09 6.73 5.51
CA LEU A 86 -6.12 6.02 6.28
C LEU A 86 -7.40 6.86 6.43
N ASN A 87 -7.29 8.17 6.60
CA ASN A 87 -8.47 9.07 6.65
C ASN A 87 -9.18 9.21 5.31
N ASN A 88 -8.52 8.91 4.21
CA ASN A 88 -9.06 9.03 2.84
C ASN A 88 -9.52 7.69 2.25
N ILE A 89 -9.63 6.64 3.06
CA ILE A 89 -10.17 5.36 2.61
C ILE A 89 -11.66 5.52 2.27
N GLU A 90 -12.02 5.17 1.04
CA GLU A 90 -13.41 5.17 0.54
C GLU A 90 -14.04 3.77 0.54
N ALA A 91 -13.22 2.73 0.32
CA ALA A 91 -13.68 1.35 0.33
C ALA A 91 -12.54 0.39 0.67
N MET A 92 -12.89 -0.78 1.20
CA MET A 92 -11.98 -1.86 1.53
C MET A 92 -12.53 -3.20 1.05
N SER A 93 -11.66 -4.06 0.55
CA SER A 93 -12.00 -5.45 0.24
C SER A 93 -12.06 -6.32 1.51
N PRO A 94 -12.59 -7.54 1.43
CA PRO A 94 -12.26 -8.56 2.43
C PRO A 94 -10.75 -8.70 2.59
N SER A 95 -10.31 -9.00 3.82
CA SER A 95 -8.89 -9.16 4.12
C SER A 95 -8.35 -10.46 3.55
N GLU A 96 -7.19 -10.37 2.92
CA GLU A 96 -6.49 -11.52 2.33
C GLU A 96 -5.08 -11.62 2.90
N ARG A 97 -4.49 -12.82 2.82
CA ARG A 97 -3.12 -13.06 3.24
C ARG A 97 -2.16 -12.42 2.23
N ILE A 98 -1.33 -11.51 2.72
CA ILE A 98 -0.29 -10.85 1.92
C ILE A 98 1.02 -11.61 2.09
N THR A 99 1.67 -11.90 0.96
CA THR A 99 3.01 -12.51 0.90
C THR A 99 3.97 -11.58 0.17
N GLY A 100 5.27 -11.70 0.47
CA GLY A 100 6.30 -10.98 -0.28
C GLY A 100 6.44 -9.49 0.03
N SER A 101 6.09 -9.06 1.23
CA SER A 101 6.33 -7.68 1.68
C SER A 101 7.83 -7.41 1.86
N GLU A 102 8.30 -6.22 1.46
CA GLU A 102 9.69 -5.76 1.66
C GLU A 102 10.12 -5.79 3.14
N ARG A 103 9.18 -5.55 4.03
CA ARG A 103 9.42 -5.35 5.46
C ARG A 103 9.19 -6.60 6.32
N PHE A 104 8.37 -7.51 5.85
CA PHE A 104 8.01 -8.71 6.57
C PHE A 104 8.72 -9.91 5.92
N GLY A 105 9.83 -10.33 6.51
CA GLY A 105 10.57 -11.51 6.07
C GLY A 105 9.76 -12.80 6.19
N ALA A 106 10.34 -13.89 5.72
CA ALA A 106 9.75 -15.22 5.87
C ALA A 106 9.43 -15.52 7.35
N GLY A 107 8.18 -15.89 7.61
CA GLY A 107 7.68 -16.21 8.95
C GLY A 107 6.69 -15.22 9.54
N ASN A 108 6.56 -14.02 8.98
CA ASN A 108 5.53 -13.06 9.39
C ASN A 108 4.29 -13.18 8.49
N THR A 109 3.12 -13.13 9.10
CA THR A 109 1.84 -13.16 8.38
C THR A 109 1.16 -11.80 8.49
N VAL A 110 0.77 -11.27 7.33
CA VAL A 110 -0.08 -10.08 7.24
C VAL A 110 -1.38 -10.48 6.58
N LEU A 111 -2.48 -10.14 7.22
CA LEU A 111 -3.83 -10.24 6.68
C LEU A 111 -4.34 -8.82 6.52
N ALA A 112 -4.59 -8.38 5.29
CA ALA A 112 -5.01 -7.01 5.02
C ALA A 112 -5.88 -6.91 3.76
N PRO A 113 -6.79 -5.90 3.71
CA PRO A 113 -7.61 -5.65 2.53
C PRO A 113 -6.87 -4.85 1.45
N ALA A 114 -7.36 -4.93 0.22
CA ALA A 114 -7.12 -3.89 -0.76
C ALA A 114 -7.89 -2.62 -0.36
N LEU A 115 -7.31 -1.45 -0.64
CA LEU A 115 -7.86 -0.15 -0.25
C LEU A 115 -8.15 0.70 -1.49
N LYS A 116 -9.32 1.31 -1.52
CA LYS A 116 -9.60 2.45 -2.40
C LYS A 116 -9.39 3.73 -1.60
N VAL A 117 -8.42 4.54 -2.01
CA VAL A 117 -7.99 5.74 -1.30
C VAL A 117 -8.14 6.95 -2.21
N ARG A 118 -8.78 8.02 -1.71
CA ARG A 118 -8.86 9.28 -2.41
C ARG A 118 -7.63 10.14 -2.16
N ASP A 119 -7.24 10.92 -3.17
CA ASP A 119 -6.19 11.95 -3.10
C ASP A 119 -4.83 11.44 -2.59
N PHE A 120 -4.46 10.22 -2.97
CA PHE A 120 -3.12 9.68 -2.67
C PHE A 120 -2.06 10.47 -3.43
N SER A 121 -1.00 10.88 -2.74
CA SER A 121 0.00 11.85 -3.23
C SER A 121 1.08 11.21 -4.11
N PHE A 122 0.82 11.03 -5.40
CA PHE A 122 1.84 10.74 -6.39
C PHE A 122 2.55 12.04 -6.79
N THR A 123 3.89 12.07 -6.77
CA THR A 123 4.67 13.32 -6.91
C THR A 123 5.44 13.41 -8.21
N SER A 124 5.89 12.30 -8.77
CA SER A 124 6.63 12.27 -10.04
C SER A 124 6.58 10.88 -10.67
N LEU A 125 6.92 10.81 -11.95
CA LEU A 125 7.20 9.54 -12.60
C LEU A 125 8.51 8.95 -12.05
N SER A 126 8.56 7.62 -12.02
CA SER A 126 9.77 6.88 -11.69
C SER A 126 10.26 6.14 -12.93
N GLU A 127 11.53 6.34 -13.28
CA GLU A 127 12.20 5.59 -14.35
C GLU A 127 12.66 4.20 -13.91
N ALA A 128 12.39 3.82 -12.65
CA ALA A 128 12.71 2.49 -12.17
C ALA A 128 11.86 1.43 -12.90
N VAL A 129 12.53 0.60 -13.66
CA VAL A 129 11.99 -0.55 -14.37
C VAL A 129 11.92 -1.75 -13.42
#